data_37d1970d1c8df6a0f688e274b4bbe11c
#
_entry.id   37d1970d1c8df6a0f688e274b4bbe11c
#
_cell.length_a   1.000
_cell.length_b   1.000
_cell.length_c   1.000
_cell.angle_alpha   90.00
_cell.angle_beta   90.00
_cell.angle_gamma   90.00
#
_symmetry.space_group_name_H-M   'P 1'
#
loop_
_entity.id
_entity.type
_entity.pdbx_description
1 polymer ?
#
loop_
_entity_poly.entity_id
_entity_poly.type
_entity_poly.pdbx_seq_one_letter_code
_entity_poly.pdbx_strand_id
1 'polypeptide(L)'
;FHSLVKRDTYLPFEGICLTDTFQTTENEENVLDQTWFPENAANVDKQKKAPVRVIMGNPPYSVGQKSANDNAQNLSYAHLDKRIAETYAKAAQATNKNSLYDSYIKAFRWASDRIADCKDGGVVAFISNGAWIDGNAQEGFRKCLEDEYSSVYVFNLRGNQRTSGELSRKEGGKIFGSGSRTPISI
;
A
#
# COMPACT_ATOMS: atom_id res chain seq x y z
N PHE A 1 -18.65 -15.44 0.52
CA PHE A 1 -18.28 -16.52 1.48
C PHE A 1 -19.43 -17.52 1.62
N HIS A 2 -20.64 -17.10 1.98
CA HIS A 2 -21.81 -18.01 2.11
C HIS A 2 -22.10 -18.83 0.88
N SER A 3 -22.05 -18.24 -0.31
CA SER A 3 -22.27 -18.93 -1.57
C SER A 3 -21.25 -20.03 -1.85
N LEU A 4 -20.01 -19.86 -1.37
CA LEU A 4 -18.94 -20.85 -1.53
C LEU A 4 -19.04 -21.99 -0.53
N VAL A 5 -19.51 -21.73 0.68
CA VAL A 5 -19.58 -22.76 1.76
C VAL A 5 -20.93 -23.45 1.81
N LYS A 6 -21.93 -23.04 1.01
CA LYS A 6 -23.29 -23.61 0.92
C LYS A 6 -23.92 -23.85 2.30
N ARG A 7 -23.84 -22.86 3.18
CA ARG A 7 -24.44 -22.93 4.52
C ARG A 7 -25.70 -22.09 4.58
N ASP A 8 -26.74 -22.61 5.22
CA ASP A 8 -28.02 -21.91 5.40
C ASP A 8 -27.99 -20.87 6.52
N THR A 9 -26.97 -20.91 7.39
CA THR A 9 -26.81 -19.98 8.51
C THR A 9 -25.69 -18.96 8.23
N TYR A 10 -25.94 -17.69 8.55
CA TYR A 10 -24.94 -16.65 8.50
C TYR A 10 -23.80 -16.93 9.48
N LEU A 11 -22.58 -16.93 8.97
CA LEU A 11 -21.38 -16.95 9.80
C LEU A 11 -20.73 -15.57 9.71
N PRO A 12 -20.62 -14.85 10.84
CA PRO A 12 -19.90 -13.58 10.85
C PRO A 12 -18.43 -13.79 10.47
N PHE A 13 -17.87 -12.85 9.75
CA PHE A 13 -16.44 -12.82 9.46
C PHE A 13 -15.75 -11.91 10.48
N GLU A 14 -15.24 -12.52 11.54
CA GLU A 14 -14.63 -11.81 12.68
C GLU A 14 -13.31 -11.08 12.34
N GLY A 15 -12.76 -11.32 11.16
CA GLY A 15 -11.52 -10.69 10.71
C GLY A 15 -11.69 -9.29 10.10
N ILE A 16 -12.93 -8.76 10.00
CA ILE A 16 -13.15 -7.40 9.48
C ILE A 16 -12.87 -6.38 10.58
N CYS A 17 -12.00 -5.41 10.28
CA CYS A 17 -11.73 -4.28 11.15
C CYS A 17 -11.89 -2.97 10.38
N LEU A 18 -12.43 -1.97 11.02
CA LEU A 18 -12.37 -0.58 10.57
C LEU A 18 -11.15 0.08 11.22
N THR A 19 -10.12 0.34 10.41
CA THR A 19 -8.89 0.96 10.90
C THR A 19 -8.14 1.64 9.75
N ASP A 20 -7.33 2.62 10.09
CA ASP A 20 -6.26 3.06 9.20
C ASP A 20 -5.14 2.01 9.24
N THR A 21 -4.89 1.36 8.11
CA THR A 21 -3.92 0.27 8.00
C THR A 21 -2.52 0.71 8.42
N PHE A 22 -2.10 1.92 8.07
CA PHE A 22 -0.76 2.42 8.40
C PHE A 22 -0.63 2.76 9.89
N GLN A 23 -1.71 3.20 10.53
CA GLN A 23 -1.74 3.46 11.97
C GLN A 23 -1.49 2.17 12.79
N THR A 24 -1.71 1.01 12.22
CA THR A 24 -1.48 -0.26 12.91
C THR A 24 -0.01 -0.51 13.30
N THR A 25 0.93 0.17 12.68
CA THR A 25 2.37 0.11 12.99
C THR A 25 2.87 1.27 13.84
N GLU A 26 2.05 2.28 14.06
CA GLU A 26 2.36 3.40 14.94
C GLU A 26 2.10 3.03 16.41
N ASN A 27 2.84 3.64 17.33
CA ASN A 27 2.75 3.32 18.76
C ASN A 27 1.61 4.07 19.49
N GLU A 28 0.82 4.84 18.77
CA GLU A 28 -0.28 5.59 19.36
C GLU A 28 -1.50 4.67 19.60
N GLU A 29 -1.86 4.51 20.85
CA GLU A 29 -3.13 3.88 21.22
C GLU A 29 -4.26 4.87 20.95
N ASN A 30 -5.19 4.52 20.07
CA ASN A 30 -6.37 5.33 19.84
C ASN A 30 -7.41 5.04 20.95
N VAL A 31 -7.31 5.78 22.06
CA VAL A 31 -8.21 5.65 23.22
C VAL A 31 -9.68 5.85 22.84
N LEU A 32 -9.96 6.68 21.84
CA LEU A 32 -11.34 6.91 21.38
C LEU A 32 -11.94 5.65 20.75
N ASP A 33 -11.16 4.90 19.97
CA ASP A 33 -11.63 3.65 19.35
C ASP A 33 -11.93 2.59 20.39
N GLN A 34 -11.13 2.50 21.44
CA GLN A 34 -11.38 1.56 22.56
C GLN A 34 -12.65 1.87 23.32
N THR A 35 -12.97 3.16 23.49
CA THR A 35 -14.15 3.60 24.23
C THR A 35 -15.45 3.44 23.44
N TRP A 36 -15.43 3.83 22.15
CA TRP A 36 -16.64 3.88 21.33
C TRP A 36 -16.89 2.59 20.52
N PHE A 37 -15.83 1.87 20.18
CA PHE A 37 -15.89 0.65 19.35
C PHE A 37 -15.01 -0.47 19.92
N PRO A 38 -15.31 -0.99 21.15
CA PRO A 38 -14.44 -1.93 21.83
C PRO A 38 -14.24 -3.25 21.07
N GLU A 39 -15.25 -3.76 20.40
CA GLU A 39 -15.13 -4.98 19.58
C GLU A 39 -14.22 -4.78 18.38
N ASN A 40 -14.36 -3.65 17.68
CA ASN A 40 -13.48 -3.29 16.57
C ASN A 40 -12.03 -3.12 17.05
N ALA A 41 -11.82 -2.42 18.16
CA ALA A 41 -10.50 -2.25 18.76
C ALA A 41 -9.84 -3.60 19.11
N ALA A 42 -10.60 -4.51 19.72
CA ALA A 42 -10.13 -5.86 20.02
C ALA A 42 -9.76 -6.66 18.75
N ASN A 43 -10.51 -6.51 17.66
CA ASN A 43 -10.21 -7.13 16.37
C ASN A 43 -8.96 -6.52 15.72
N VAL A 44 -8.78 -5.22 15.78
CA VAL A 44 -7.55 -4.54 15.32
C VAL A 44 -6.33 -5.06 16.09
N ASP A 45 -6.41 -5.20 17.40
CA ASP A 45 -5.33 -5.74 18.23
C ASP A 45 -5.00 -7.20 17.90
N LYS A 46 -6.01 -8.02 17.62
CA LYS A 46 -5.80 -9.39 17.13
C LYS A 46 -5.05 -9.39 15.79
N GLN A 47 -5.44 -8.51 14.87
CA GLN A 47 -4.77 -8.38 13.56
C GLN A 47 -3.34 -7.88 13.68
N LYS A 48 -3.07 -6.91 14.55
CA LYS A 48 -1.68 -6.44 14.81
C LYS A 48 -0.76 -7.60 15.21
N LYS A 49 -1.26 -8.56 15.97
CA LYS A 49 -0.49 -9.72 16.49
C LYS A 49 -0.53 -10.95 15.58
N ALA A 50 -1.41 -10.98 14.60
CA ALA A 50 -1.57 -12.15 13.74
C ALA A 50 -0.35 -12.35 12.81
N PRO A 51 0.10 -13.59 12.60
CA PRO A 51 1.14 -13.90 11.61
C PRO A 51 0.56 -13.79 10.20
N VAL A 52 0.71 -12.62 9.58
CA VAL A 52 0.18 -12.35 8.23
C VAL A 52 1.19 -12.81 7.18
N ARG A 53 0.79 -13.72 6.29
CA ARG A 53 1.61 -14.29 5.22
C ARG A 53 1.25 -13.78 3.83
N VAL A 54 0.04 -13.30 3.64
CA VAL A 54 -0.44 -12.80 2.36
C VAL A 54 -1.08 -11.43 2.57
N ILE A 55 -0.56 -10.45 1.88
CA ILE A 55 -1.10 -9.09 1.86
C ILE A 55 -1.45 -8.76 0.41
N MET A 56 -2.72 -8.48 0.16
CA MET A 56 -3.18 -8.02 -1.14
C MET A 56 -4.08 -6.81 -1.00
N GLY A 57 -4.00 -5.90 -1.96
CA GLY A 57 -4.81 -4.69 -1.89
C GLY A 57 -4.65 -3.76 -3.08
N ASN A 58 -5.38 -2.66 -2.98
CA ASN A 58 -5.34 -1.55 -3.91
C ASN A 58 -5.14 -0.25 -3.10
N PRO A 59 -3.89 0.06 -2.72
CA PRO A 59 -3.61 1.23 -1.91
C PRO A 59 -3.92 2.52 -2.66
N PRO A 60 -4.21 3.63 -1.95
CA PRO A 60 -4.49 4.92 -2.58
C PRO A 60 -3.35 5.39 -3.49
N TYR A 61 -3.70 5.90 -4.69
CA TYR A 61 -2.72 6.40 -5.68
C TYR A 61 -2.34 7.87 -5.48
N SER A 62 -2.57 8.43 -4.30
CA SER A 62 -2.28 9.83 -4.03
C SER A 62 -0.78 10.11 -4.16
N VAL A 63 -0.48 11.13 -4.96
CA VAL A 63 0.87 11.62 -5.23
C VAL A 63 0.96 13.04 -4.71
N GLY A 64 1.66 13.24 -3.59
CA GLY A 64 1.92 14.56 -3.03
C GLY A 64 0.69 15.40 -2.67
N GLN A 65 -0.47 14.76 -2.48
CA GLN A 65 -1.73 15.44 -2.28
C GLN A 65 -1.82 15.99 -0.86
N LYS A 66 -1.98 17.30 -0.73
CA LYS A 66 -2.10 18.00 0.55
C LYS A 66 -3.55 18.34 0.92
N SER A 67 -4.48 18.18 -0.02
CA SER A 67 -5.90 18.46 0.21
C SER A 67 -6.59 17.30 0.91
N ALA A 68 -7.41 17.61 1.92
CA ALA A 68 -8.25 16.64 2.61
C ALA A 68 -9.50 16.21 1.80
N ASN A 69 -9.71 16.80 0.61
CA ASN A 69 -10.81 16.45 -0.26
C ASN A 69 -10.70 14.98 -0.68
N ASP A 70 -11.80 14.25 -0.59
CA ASP A 70 -11.93 12.84 -0.97
C ASP A 70 -11.07 11.85 -0.13
N ASN A 71 -10.66 12.22 1.09
CA ASN A 71 -9.77 11.42 1.95
C ASN A 71 -8.46 10.99 1.26
N ALA A 72 -7.99 11.77 0.29
CA ALA A 72 -6.84 11.44 -0.53
C ALA A 72 -5.55 12.13 -0.06
N GLN A 73 -5.56 12.75 1.12
CA GLN A 73 -4.39 13.41 1.70
C GLN A 73 -3.32 12.38 2.08
N ASN A 74 -2.05 12.69 1.71
CA ASN A 74 -0.91 11.95 2.25
C ASN A 74 -0.70 12.30 3.71
N LEU A 75 -1.13 11.42 4.60
CA LEU A 75 -0.89 11.56 6.03
C LEU A 75 0.56 11.21 6.38
N SER A 76 1.05 11.79 7.47
CA SER A 76 2.35 11.46 8.05
C SER A 76 2.17 10.39 9.11
N TYR A 77 3.04 9.38 9.06
CA TYR A 77 3.11 8.28 10.02
C TYR A 77 4.55 8.20 10.52
N ALA A 78 4.78 8.57 11.77
CA ALA A 78 6.13 8.80 12.28
C ALA A 78 7.04 7.57 12.16
N HIS A 79 6.55 6.40 12.53
CA HIS A 79 7.30 5.14 12.42
C HIS A 79 7.50 4.73 10.95
N LEU A 80 6.43 4.70 10.17
CA LEU A 80 6.47 4.26 8.76
C LEU A 80 7.33 5.21 7.90
N ASP A 81 7.21 6.53 8.11
CA ASP A 81 8.01 7.53 7.40
C ASP A 81 9.50 7.40 7.76
N LYS A 82 9.82 7.09 9.01
CA LYS A 82 11.18 6.78 9.44
C LYS A 82 11.70 5.51 8.74
N ARG A 83 10.90 4.46 8.65
CA ARG A 83 11.27 3.24 7.92
C ARG A 83 11.57 3.53 6.46
N ILE A 84 10.77 4.35 5.78
CA ILE A 84 11.03 4.78 4.40
C ILE A 84 12.34 5.56 4.30
N ALA A 85 12.61 6.47 5.24
CA ALA A 85 13.85 7.24 5.27
C ALA A 85 15.09 6.34 5.40
N GLU A 86 15.02 5.33 6.26
CA GLU A 86 16.13 4.40 6.56
C GLU A 86 16.35 3.33 5.46
N THR A 87 15.35 3.07 4.62
CA THR A 87 15.38 2.07 3.54
C THR A 87 15.38 2.73 2.17
N TYR A 88 14.23 3.00 1.61
CA TYR A 88 14.04 3.50 0.24
C TYR A 88 14.77 4.82 -0.02
N ALA A 89 14.61 5.80 0.87
CA ALA A 89 15.23 7.10 0.69
C ALA A 89 16.76 7.06 0.88
N LYS A 90 17.25 6.20 1.78
CA LYS A 90 18.69 5.99 1.97
C LYS A 90 19.33 5.32 0.76
N ALA A 91 18.64 4.37 0.13
CA ALA A 91 19.12 3.65 -1.05
C ALA A 91 19.02 4.47 -2.35
N ALA A 92 18.17 5.51 -2.40
CA ALA A 92 17.97 6.35 -3.57
C ALA A 92 19.07 7.43 -3.72
N GLN A 93 19.58 7.61 -4.95
CA GLN A 93 20.54 8.67 -5.30
C GLN A 93 19.86 9.98 -5.67
N ALA A 94 18.57 9.94 -6.08
CA ALA A 94 17.80 11.10 -6.46
C ALA A 94 17.81 12.19 -5.39
N THR A 95 17.94 13.46 -5.81
CA THR A 95 17.93 14.61 -4.90
C THR A 95 16.55 14.85 -4.30
N ASN A 96 15.49 14.74 -5.14
CA ASN A 96 14.12 14.88 -4.67
C ASN A 96 13.51 13.50 -4.39
N LYS A 97 13.23 13.22 -3.13
CA LYS A 97 12.72 11.95 -2.63
C LYS A 97 11.28 12.01 -2.13
N ASN A 98 10.57 13.13 -2.37
CA ASN A 98 9.22 13.33 -1.83
C ASN A 98 8.22 12.25 -2.27
N SER A 99 8.32 11.76 -3.50
CA SER A 99 7.45 10.72 -4.03
C SER A 99 7.62 9.34 -3.37
N LEU A 100 8.70 9.12 -2.63
CA LEU A 100 8.87 7.90 -1.82
C LEU A 100 7.92 7.86 -0.62
N TYR A 101 7.33 9.00 -0.24
CA TYR A 101 6.37 9.10 0.85
C TYR A 101 4.91 9.10 0.37
N ASP A 102 4.67 8.81 -0.90
CA ASP A 102 3.31 8.63 -1.43
C ASP A 102 2.63 7.40 -0.80
N SER A 103 1.30 7.47 -0.64
CA SER A 103 0.54 6.46 0.09
C SER A 103 0.73 5.04 -0.43
N TYR A 104 0.83 4.86 -1.76
CA TYR A 104 1.06 3.53 -2.31
C TYR A 104 2.47 2.98 -2.00
N ILE A 105 3.49 3.83 -1.94
CA ILE A 105 4.85 3.43 -1.52
C ILE A 105 4.88 3.08 -0.01
N LYS A 106 4.14 3.86 0.81
CA LYS A 106 3.94 3.55 2.23
C LYS A 106 3.29 2.17 2.42
N ALA A 107 2.32 1.82 1.57
CA ALA A 107 1.68 0.50 1.61
C ALA A 107 2.68 -0.64 1.37
N PHE A 108 3.59 -0.48 0.41
CA PHE A 108 4.65 -1.46 0.18
C PHE A 108 5.59 -1.58 1.39
N ARG A 109 6.03 -0.47 1.99
CA ARG A 109 6.91 -0.53 3.17
C ARG A 109 6.21 -1.18 4.35
N TRP A 110 4.96 -0.77 4.63
CA TRP A 110 4.15 -1.39 5.67
C TRP A 110 4.00 -2.90 5.46
N ALA A 111 3.68 -3.31 4.24
CA ALA A 111 3.49 -4.72 3.92
C ALA A 111 4.80 -5.52 4.03
N SER A 112 5.92 -4.98 3.54
CA SER A 112 7.23 -5.61 3.64
C SER A 112 7.65 -5.81 5.11
N ASP A 113 7.51 -4.78 5.94
CA ASP A 113 7.82 -4.88 7.37
C ASP A 113 6.89 -5.88 8.05
N ARG A 114 5.61 -5.94 7.64
CA ARG A 114 4.62 -6.84 8.23
C ARG A 114 4.87 -8.32 7.96
N ILE A 115 5.46 -8.66 6.81
CA ILE A 115 5.77 -10.06 6.46
C ILE A 115 7.22 -10.45 6.76
N ALA A 116 8.10 -9.48 7.07
CA ALA A 116 9.53 -9.74 7.30
C ALA A 116 9.79 -10.76 8.41
N ASP A 117 8.95 -10.77 9.44
CA ASP A 117 9.09 -11.69 10.59
C ASP A 117 8.52 -13.10 10.32
N CYS A 118 7.93 -13.33 9.14
CA CYS A 118 7.37 -14.63 8.79
C CYS A 118 8.46 -15.61 8.37
N LYS A 119 8.77 -16.59 9.22
CA LYS A 119 9.84 -17.59 8.97
C LYS A 119 9.69 -18.35 7.65
N ASP A 120 8.46 -18.58 7.21
CA ASP A 120 8.16 -19.32 5.97
C ASP A 120 7.97 -18.38 4.76
N GLY A 121 8.31 -17.10 4.92
CA GLY A 121 8.09 -16.08 3.92
C GLY A 121 6.65 -15.60 3.82
N GLY A 122 6.41 -14.70 2.85
CA GLY A 122 5.09 -14.12 2.60
C GLY A 122 4.95 -13.60 1.18
N VAL A 123 3.74 -13.20 0.82
CA VAL A 123 3.40 -12.66 -0.50
C VAL A 123 2.75 -11.30 -0.33
N VAL A 124 3.25 -10.32 -1.08
CA VAL A 124 2.61 -8.99 -1.22
C VAL A 124 2.16 -8.83 -2.66
N ALA A 125 0.89 -8.50 -2.87
CA ALA A 125 0.31 -8.29 -4.20
C ALA A 125 -0.56 -7.02 -4.22
N PHE A 126 -0.10 -6.00 -4.91
CA PHE A 126 -0.82 -4.72 -4.98
C PHE A 126 -1.15 -4.32 -6.42
N ILE A 127 -2.38 -3.82 -6.58
CA ILE A 127 -2.71 -2.96 -7.72
C ILE A 127 -2.32 -1.55 -7.31
N SER A 128 -1.34 -0.96 -7.98
CA SER A 128 -0.77 0.31 -7.54
C SER A 128 -0.52 1.28 -8.69
N ASN A 129 -0.19 2.52 -8.34
CA ASN A 129 0.35 3.47 -9.30
C ASN A 129 1.67 2.93 -9.86
N GLY A 130 1.75 2.75 -11.17
CA GLY A 130 2.91 2.19 -11.88
C GLY A 130 4.09 3.15 -12.07
N ALA A 131 4.01 4.40 -11.59
CA ALA A 131 5.09 5.37 -11.75
C ALA A 131 6.42 4.97 -11.07
N TRP A 132 6.37 4.00 -10.17
CA TRP A 132 7.57 3.49 -9.51
C TRP A 132 8.44 2.60 -10.41
N ILE A 133 7.89 2.07 -11.51
CA ILE A 133 8.60 1.14 -12.38
C ILE A 133 9.83 1.80 -13.02
N ASP A 134 9.69 3.03 -13.47
CA ASP A 134 10.72 3.78 -14.21
C ASP A 134 11.05 5.15 -13.58
N GLY A 135 10.37 5.55 -12.49
CA GLY A 135 10.60 6.82 -11.84
C GLY A 135 11.99 6.90 -11.19
N ASN A 136 12.71 8.01 -11.42
CA ASN A 136 14.07 8.21 -10.88
C ASN A 136 14.10 8.21 -9.36
N ALA A 137 13.13 8.86 -8.71
CA ALA A 137 13.08 8.92 -7.25
C ALA A 137 12.83 7.55 -6.59
N GLN A 138 12.22 6.61 -7.33
CA GLN A 138 11.86 5.29 -6.85
C GLN A 138 12.96 4.24 -7.06
N GLU A 139 14.15 4.60 -7.50
CA GLU A 139 15.27 3.65 -7.65
C GLU A 139 15.59 2.92 -6.36
N GLY A 140 15.64 3.66 -5.22
CA GLY A 140 15.90 3.07 -3.91
C GLY A 140 14.79 2.13 -3.44
N PHE A 141 13.53 2.43 -3.78
CA PHE A 141 12.42 1.51 -3.56
C PHE A 141 12.60 0.21 -4.35
N ARG A 142 12.89 0.29 -5.66
CA ARG A 142 13.12 -0.90 -6.50
C ARG A 142 14.28 -1.74 -5.98
N LYS A 143 15.37 -1.09 -5.58
CA LYS A 143 16.52 -1.78 -4.98
C LYS A 143 16.16 -2.52 -3.71
N CYS A 144 15.40 -1.91 -2.82
CA CYS A 144 14.95 -2.59 -1.60
C CYS A 144 14.01 -3.77 -1.91
N LEU A 145 13.15 -3.67 -2.93
CA LEU A 145 12.35 -4.83 -3.35
C LEU A 145 13.22 -5.98 -3.85
N GLU A 146 14.28 -5.71 -4.61
CA GLU A 146 15.23 -6.71 -5.07
C GLU A 146 15.99 -7.35 -3.91
N ASP A 147 16.39 -6.57 -2.92
CA ASP A 147 17.16 -7.04 -1.76
C ASP A 147 16.30 -7.83 -0.76
N GLU A 148 15.02 -7.46 -0.58
CA GLU A 148 14.13 -8.00 0.45
C GLU A 148 13.28 -9.20 -0.03
N TYR A 149 13.04 -9.34 -1.33
CA TYR A 149 12.18 -10.37 -1.89
C TYR A 149 12.96 -11.35 -2.77
N SER A 150 12.64 -12.63 -2.64
CA SER A 150 13.20 -13.68 -3.49
C SER A 150 12.76 -13.60 -4.95
N SER A 151 11.60 -12.99 -5.21
CA SER A 151 11.05 -12.79 -6.55
C SER A 151 10.15 -11.57 -6.58
N VAL A 152 10.26 -10.77 -7.63
CA VAL A 152 9.40 -9.62 -7.91
C VAL A 152 8.79 -9.80 -9.29
N TYR A 153 7.46 -9.78 -9.37
CA TYR A 153 6.71 -9.84 -10.61
C TYR A 153 6.01 -8.51 -10.85
N VAL A 154 6.11 -7.98 -12.05
CA VAL A 154 5.49 -6.71 -12.40
C VAL A 154 4.65 -6.89 -13.65
N PHE A 155 3.35 -6.66 -13.51
CA PHE A 155 2.44 -6.59 -14.64
C PHE A 155 2.06 -5.13 -14.91
N ASN A 156 2.75 -4.50 -15.87
CA ASN A 156 2.51 -3.11 -16.24
C ASN A 156 1.31 -2.99 -17.15
N LEU A 157 0.18 -2.51 -16.61
CA LEU A 157 -1.06 -2.26 -17.35
C LEU A 157 -1.01 -0.97 -18.19
N ARG A 158 0.01 -0.12 -17.98
CA ARG A 158 0.14 1.19 -18.63
C ARG A 158 -0.98 2.16 -18.23
N GLY A 159 -1.51 2.94 -19.17
CA GLY A 159 -2.64 3.85 -18.90
C GLY A 159 -2.22 5.25 -18.47
N ASN A 160 -0.94 5.64 -18.62
CA ASN A 160 -0.44 6.95 -18.25
C ASN A 160 -1.02 8.05 -19.16
N GLN A 161 -1.96 8.81 -18.65
CA GLN A 161 -2.61 9.92 -19.36
C GLN A 161 -1.87 11.26 -19.22
N ARG A 162 -0.69 11.27 -18.62
CA ARG A 162 0.17 12.46 -18.49
C ARG A 162 1.22 12.54 -19.59
N THR A 163 1.27 11.54 -20.46
CA THR A 163 2.12 11.51 -21.66
C THR A 163 1.42 12.14 -22.86
N SER A 164 2.18 12.50 -23.89
CA SER A 164 1.67 13.06 -25.13
C SER A 164 2.30 12.38 -26.36
N GLY A 165 1.70 12.61 -27.54
CA GLY A 165 2.22 12.11 -28.79
C GLY A 165 2.24 10.58 -28.88
N GLU A 166 3.32 10.03 -29.39
CA GLU A 166 3.48 8.59 -29.61
C GLU A 166 3.52 7.79 -28.30
N LEU A 167 4.07 8.35 -27.23
CA LEU A 167 4.07 7.73 -25.91
C LEU A 167 2.64 7.53 -25.41
N SER A 168 1.78 8.55 -25.57
CA SER A 168 0.37 8.44 -25.18
C SER A 168 -0.37 7.32 -25.93
N ARG A 169 -0.03 7.11 -27.22
CA ARG A 169 -0.59 6.00 -28.00
C ARG A 169 -0.16 4.63 -27.45
N LYS A 170 1.10 4.50 -27.03
CA LYS A 170 1.63 3.27 -26.43
C LYS A 170 1.03 2.97 -25.07
N GLU A 171 0.70 4.01 -24.30
CA GLU A 171 0.04 3.88 -23.01
C GLU A 171 -1.42 3.37 -23.12
N GLY A 172 -2.10 3.68 -24.23
CA GLY A 172 -3.50 3.33 -24.44
C GLY A 172 -4.49 4.16 -23.62
N GLY A 173 -5.66 3.59 -23.35
CA GLY A 173 -6.70 4.25 -22.56
C GLY A 173 -6.45 4.16 -21.05
N LYS A 174 -7.28 4.89 -20.28
CA LYS A 174 -7.30 4.76 -18.81
C LYS A 174 -7.67 3.35 -18.40
N ILE A 175 -6.99 2.82 -17.40
CA ILE A 175 -7.33 1.50 -16.83
C ILE A 175 -8.58 1.60 -15.97
N PHE A 176 -8.69 2.63 -15.13
CA PHE A 176 -9.88 2.90 -14.33
C PHE A 176 -10.68 4.07 -14.91
N GLY A 177 -12.02 3.91 -15.00
CA GLY A 177 -12.90 4.83 -15.72
C GLY A 177 -12.97 6.25 -15.18
N SER A 178 -12.80 6.46 -13.87
CA SER A 178 -12.89 7.79 -13.24
C SER A 178 -11.62 8.11 -12.44
N GLY A 179 -11.21 9.38 -12.49
CA GLY A 179 -10.26 9.99 -11.56
C GLY A 179 -8.79 9.79 -11.85
N SER A 180 -8.29 8.57 -11.98
CA SER A 180 -6.85 8.33 -12.12
C SER A 180 -6.32 8.59 -13.53
N ARG A 181 -5.23 9.37 -13.63
CA ARG A 181 -4.48 9.63 -14.86
C ARG A 181 -3.08 9.00 -14.82
N THR A 182 -2.82 8.19 -13.80
CA THR A 182 -1.54 7.52 -13.56
C THR A 182 -1.48 6.16 -14.23
N PRO A 183 -0.30 5.65 -14.60
CA PRO A 183 -0.14 4.28 -15.04
C PRO A 183 -0.48 3.33 -13.88
N ILE A 184 -0.91 2.12 -14.22
CA ILE A 184 -1.27 1.10 -13.24
C ILE A 184 -0.34 -0.10 -13.39
N SER A 185 0.07 -0.66 -12.26
CA SER A 185 0.83 -1.90 -12.19
C SER A 185 0.25 -2.85 -11.15
N ILE A 186 0.45 -4.12 -11.37
CA ILE A 186 0.20 -5.19 -10.40
C ILE A 186 1.53 -5.83 -10.08
#